data_b6fd1620da210cddf64cf215a71ce0e4
#
_entry.id   b6fd1620da210cddf64cf215a71ce0e4
#
_cell.length_a   1.000
_cell.length_b   1.000
_cell.length_c   1.000
_cell.angle_alpha   90.00
_cell.angle_beta   90.00
_cell.angle_gamma   90.00
#
_symmetry.space_group_name_H-M   'P 1'
#
loop_
_entity.id
_entity.type
_entity.pdbx_description
1 polymer ?
#
loop_
_entity_poly.entity_id
_entity_poly.type
_entity_poly.pdbx_seq_one_letter_code
_entity_poly.pdbx_strand_id
1 'polypeptide(L)'
;MNILFTINKKFLPMTVALIRSIEDYNSYQNYYIFSNDVTEEDLDKYKKYFHPESTFQILKVDENKFKDAPVSKTYPLEIYYRLFAAHILPDTIDKVLYLDADTIVKGNLSSFYNIDLGDKLYAGASNVKEFLRVFNVIKNSAHKDAEYLNTGVLLMNLKKLREEQNLNDIYEFIRKHRFLMVLPDQDVLSGLYGHRVIKVSNLIYNISELAITKHNFDFKNAKNKIDIDWVEKNTIIIHYIGKNKPWRPNYKGILKPYYDKYAVEE
;
A
#
# COMPACT_ATOMS: atom_id res chain seq x y z
N MET A 1 -1.59 16.14 3.85
CA MET A 1 -0.93 14.90 4.37
C MET A 1 0.26 14.59 3.47
N ASN A 2 1.22 13.81 3.95
CA ASN A 2 2.31 13.28 3.13
C ASN A 2 1.90 11.90 2.62
N ILE A 3 1.93 11.69 1.30
CA ILE A 3 1.51 10.44 0.65
C ILE A 3 2.65 9.94 -0.23
N LEU A 4 2.97 8.65 -0.14
CA LEU A 4 4.05 8.01 -0.87
C LEU A 4 3.50 6.97 -1.85
N PHE A 5 4.03 6.99 -3.06
CA PHE A 5 3.86 5.94 -4.08
C PHE A 5 5.21 5.37 -4.48
N THR A 6 5.25 4.08 -4.80
CA THR A 6 6.43 3.44 -5.42
C THR A 6 6.00 2.83 -6.76
N ILE A 7 6.41 3.42 -7.85
CA ILE A 7 5.90 3.10 -9.18
C ILE A 7 7.01 3.15 -10.25
N ASN A 8 6.79 2.43 -11.34
CA ASN A 8 7.43 2.73 -12.61
C ASN A 8 6.44 3.48 -13.53
N LYS A 9 6.94 3.99 -14.64
CA LYS A 9 6.20 4.80 -15.59
C LYS A 9 4.90 4.15 -16.08
N LYS A 10 4.88 2.82 -16.21
CA LYS A 10 3.68 2.08 -16.62
C LYS A 10 2.50 2.26 -15.66
N PHE A 11 2.76 2.46 -14.37
CA PHE A 11 1.72 2.64 -13.36
C PHE A 11 1.33 4.10 -13.14
N LEU A 12 1.92 5.04 -13.87
CA LEU A 12 1.64 6.46 -13.72
C LEU A 12 0.15 6.79 -13.97
N PRO A 13 -0.52 6.32 -15.05
CA PRO A 13 -1.96 6.60 -15.26
C PRO A 13 -2.84 6.11 -14.09
N MET A 14 -2.51 4.94 -13.52
CA MET A 14 -3.23 4.39 -12.37
C MET A 14 -2.99 5.23 -11.10
N THR A 15 -1.76 5.70 -10.91
CA THR A 15 -1.40 6.60 -9.82
C THR A 15 -2.13 7.95 -9.97
N VAL A 16 -2.28 8.46 -11.18
CA VAL A 16 -3.08 9.66 -11.45
C VAL A 16 -4.54 9.45 -11.07
N ALA A 17 -5.13 8.29 -11.41
CA ALA A 17 -6.50 7.96 -10.99
C ALA A 17 -6.62 7.91 -9.46
N LEU A 18 -5.63 7.34 -8.78
CA LEU A 18 -5.56 7.33 -7.31
C LEU A 18 -5.47 8.76 -6.73
N ILE A 19 -4.57 9.61 -7.26
CA ILE A 19 -4.41 11.00 -6.82
C ILE A 19 -5.73 11.77 -6.97
N ARG A 20 -6.41 11.66 -8.12
CA ARG A 20 -7.73 12.25 -8.34
C ARG A 20 -8.75 11.80 -7.29
N SER A 21 -8.75 10.52 -6.96
CA SER A 21 -9.64 9.99 -5.93
C SER A 21 -9.30 10.50 -4.53
N ILE A 22 -8.03 10.71 -4.22
CA ILE A 22 -7.59 11.29 -2.95
C ILE A 22 -8.08 12.74 -2.85
N GLU A 23 -7.84 13.54 -3.88
CA GLU A 23 -8.15 14.97 -3.89
C GLU A 23 -9.66 15.28 -3.93
N ASP A 24 -10.48 14.36 -4.43
CA ASP A 24 -11.94 14.45 -4.38
C ASP A 24 -12.50 14.50 -2.94
N TYR A 25 -11.80 13.86 -1.98
CA TYR A 25 -12.24 13.78 -0.58
C TYR A 25 -11.32 14.49 0.41
N ASN A 26 -10.09 14.83 0.01
CA ASN A 26 -9.06 15.27 0.96
C ASN A 26 -8.34 16.56 0.56
N SER A 27 -8.80 17.26 -0.51
CA SER A 27 -8.14 18.44 -1.07
C SER A 27 -6.67 18.18 -1.46
N TYR A 28 -5.82 19.21 -1.44
CA TYR A 28 -4.40 19.10 -1.80
C TYR A 28 -3.56 18.33 -0.81
N GLN A 29 -2.51 17.67 -1.31
CA GLN A 29 -1.60 16.84 -0.53
C GLN A 29 -0.14 17.05 -0.97
N ASN A 30 0.81 16.53 -0.16
CA ASN A 30 2.21 16.42 -0.56
C ASN A 30 2.47 14.98 -1.03
N TYR A 31 2.76 14.83 -2.32
CA TYR A 31 3.00 13.52 -2.94
C TYR A 31 4.49 13.29 -3.14
N TYR A 32 4.94 12.12 -2.69
CA TYR A 32 6.28 11.60 -2.90
C TYR A 32 6.19 10.38 -3.80
N ILE A 33 7.01 10.34 -4.84
CA ILE A 33 7.02 9.25 -5.83
C ILE A 33 8.42 8.66 -5.88
N PHE A 34 8.57 7.43 -5.42
CA PHE A 34 9.80 6.67 -5.62
C PHE A 34 9.74 6.02 -7.00
N SER A 35 10.59 6.50 -7.89
CA SER A 35 10.65 5.99 -9.26
C SER A 35 12.00 6.31 -9.91
N ASN A 36 12.48 5.39 -10.74
CA ASN A 36 13.70 5.59 -11.50
C ASN A 36 13.44 5.98 -12.97
N ASP A 37 12.20 5.83 -13.45
CA ASP A 37 11.82 6.06 -14.86
C ASP A 37 10.72 7.11 -15.06
N VAL A 38 10.01 7.54 -14.01
CA VAL A 38 9.07 8.67 -14.05
C VAL A 38 9.85 9.99 -13.97
N THR A 39 9.43 10.98 -14.76
CA THR A 39 10.01 12.32 -14.82
C THR A 39 8.96 13.39 -14.50
N GLU A 40 9.41 14.63 -14.25
CA GLU A 40 8.50 15.78 -14.08
C GLU A 40 7.67 16.04 -15.33
N GLU A 41 8.26 15.87 -16.52
CA GLU A 41 7.54 15.99 -17.81
C GLU A 41 6.39 14.97 -17.93
N ASP A 42 6.56 13.79 -17.38
CA ASP A 42 5.51 12.78 -17.35
C ASP A 42 4.36 13.19 -16.43
N LEU A 43 4.65 13.81 -15.29
CA LEU A 43 3.63 14.35 -14.39
C LEU A 43 2.91 15.58 -15.00
N ASP A 44 3.63 16.44 -15.70
CA ASP A 44 3.07 17.65 -16.35
C ASP A 44 1.97 17.31 -17.36
N LYS A 45 2.03 16.16 -18.02
CA LYS A 45 0.96 15.67 -18.92
C LYS A 45 -0.39 15.53 -18.20
N TYR A 46 -0.35 15.26 -16.90
CA TYR A 46 -1.52 15.03 -16.06
C TYR A 46 -1.85 16.20 -15.13
N LYS A 47 -1.11 17.33 -15.21
CA LYS A 47 -1.26 18.49 -14.31
C LYS A 47 -2.69 19.01 -14.24
N LYS A 48 -3.44 18.93 -15.34
CA LYS A 48 -4.86 19.35 -15.41
C LYS A 48 -5.79 18.56 -14.47
N TYR A 49 -5.35 17.41 -13.97
CA TYR A 49 -6.11 16.53 -13.08
C TYR A 49 -5.79 16.75 -11.61
N PHE A 50 -4.76 17.52 -11.27
CA PHE A 50 -4.28 17.70 -9.91
C PHE A 50 -4.77 19.02 -9.32
N HIS A 51 -4.96 19.03 -8.01
CA HIS A 51 -5.25 20.26 -7.28
C HIS A 51 -4.05 21.23 -7.40
N PRO A 52 -4.26 22.54 -7.64
CA PRO A 52 -3.16 23.49 -7.87
C PRO A 52 -2.17 23.62 -6.71
N GLU A 53 -2.61 23.38 -5.48
CA GLU A 53 -1.79 23.45 -4.27
C GLU A 53 -1.11 22.13 -3.91
N SER A 54 -1.38 21.05 -4.64
CA SER A 54 -0.69 19.76 -4.44
C SER A 54 0.76 19.87 -4.88
N THR A 55 1.65 19.25 -4.08
CA THR A 55 3.09 19.23 -4.37
C THR A 55 3.53 17.82 -4.76
N PHE A 56 4.50 17.73 -5.66
CA PHE A 56 5.04 16.47 -6.14
C PHE A 56 6.56 16.47 -6.00
N GLN A 57 7.10 15.38 -5.45
CA GLN A 57 8.53 15.17 -5.37
C GLN A 57 8.88 13.76 -5.87
N ILE A 58 9.61 13.66 -6.98
CA ILE A 58 10.13 12.40 -7.52
C ILE A 58 11.49 12.13 -6.88
N LEU A 59 11.64 10.98 -6.24
CA LEU A 59 12.85 10.56 -5.55
C LEU A 59 13.39 9.27 -6.19
N LYS A 60 14.65 9.31 -6.59
CA LYS A 60 15.35 8.17 -7.16
C LYS A 60 15.75 7.18 -6.08
N VAL A 61 15.71 5.91 -6.41
CA VAL A 61 16.07 4.81 -5.51
C VAL A 61 17.31 4.09 -6.05
N ASP A 62 18.31 3.89 -5.20
CA ASP A 62 19.52 3.15 -5.57
C ASP A 62 19.23 1.65 -5.65
N GLU A 63 18.99 1.15 -6.87
CA GLU A 63 18.66 -0.26 -7.13
C GLU A 63 19.79 -1.23 -6.81
N ASN A 64 21.02 -0.75 -6.72
CA ASN A 64 22.16 -1.60 -6.34
C ASN A 64 21.98 -2.22 -4.95
N LYS A 65 21.19 -1.58 -4.11
CA LYS A 65 20.84 -2.06 -2.77
C LYS A 65 19.94 -3.31 -2.78
N PHE A 66 19.37 -3.67 -3.93
CA PHE A 66 18.40 -4.76 -4.06
C PHE A 66 18.86 -5.89 -5.00
N LYS A 67 20.15 -5.98 -5.33
CA LYS A 67 20.69 -6.95 -6.31
C LYS A 67 20.31 -8.40 -6.04
N ASP A 68 20.17 -8.78 -4.76
CA ASP A 68 19.85 -10.15 -4.34
C ASP A 68 18.36 -10.36 -4.06
N ALA A 69 17.52 -9.32 -4.23
CA ALA A 69 16.09 -9.40 -3.97
C ALA A 69 15.38 -10.22 -5.05
N PRO A 70 14.52 -11.20 -4.69
CA PRO A 70 13.77 -11.96 -5.67
C PRO A 70 12.74 -11.04 -6.35
N VAL A 71 12.86 -10.94 -7.67
CA VAL A 71 11.97 -10.17 -8.53
C VAL A 71 11.27 -11.06 -9.54
N SER A 72 10.08 -10.66 -9.97
CA SER A 72 9.31 -11.33 -11.01
C SER A 72 8.46 -10.31 -11.78
N LYS A 73 7.80 -10.75 -12.88
CA LYS A 73 6.85 -9.89 -13.59
C LYS A 73 5.68 -9.41 -12.70
N THR A 74 5.35 -10.16 -11.66
CA THR A 74 4.26 -9.82 -10.72
C THR A 74 4.78 -8.97 -9.55
N TYR A 75 6.01 -9.19 -9.14
CA TYR A 75 6.68 -8.49 -8.03
C TYR A 75 7.98 -7.87 -8.54
N PRO A 76 7.90 -6.70 -9.19
CA PRO A 76 9.06 -5.97 -9.68
C PRO A 76 9.83 -5.33 -8.51
N LEU A 77 10.99 -4.74 -8.79
CA LEU A 77 11.90 -4.24 -7.76
C LEU A 77 11.28 -3.13 -6.91
N GLU A 78 10.42 -2.33 -7.50
CA GLU A 78 9.75 -1.18 -6.87
C GLU A 78 8.94 -1.56 -5.63
N ILE A 79 8.53 -2.83 -5.48
CA ILE A 79 7.81 -3.29 -4.28
C ILE A 79 8.65 -3.17 -3.01
N TYR A 80 9.98 -3.27 -3.13
CA TYR A 80 10.88 -3.15 -1.98
C TYR A 80 11.14 -1.70 -1.57
N TYR A 81 10.94 -0.71 -2.46
CA TYR A 81 11.29 0.68 -2.20
C TYR A 81 10.57 1.23 -0.96
N ARG A 82 9.33 0.80 -0.71
CA ARG A 82 8.55 1.18 0.48
C ARG A 82 9.23 0.81 1.80
N LEU A 83 10.02 -0.26 1.83
CA LEU A 83 10.75 -0.70 3.02
C LEU A 83 11.84 0.29 3.44
N PHE A 84 12.27 1.14 2.51
CA PHE A 84 13.34 2.13 2.70
C PHE A 84 12.80 3.57 2.82
N ALA A 85 11.49 3.72 2.93
CA ALA A 85 10.83 5.03 2.92
C ALA A 85 11.43 6.01 3.94
N ALA A 86 11.72 5.55 5.15
CA ALA A 86 12.29 6.40 6.21
C ALA A 86 13.68 6.96 5.89
N HIS A 87 14.45 6.25 5.05
CA HIS A 87 15.82 6.61 4.70
C HIS A 87 15.96 7.35 3.36
N ILE A 88 14.85 7.50 2.62
CA ILE A 88 14.83 8.19 1.33
C ILE A 88 14.03 9.49 1.42
N LEU A 89 12.94 9.48 2.20
CA LEU A 89 12.11 10.66 2.40
C LEU A 89 12.82 11.73 3.24
N PRO A 90 12.50 13.01 3.03
CA PRO A 90 13.10 14.12 3.80
C PRO A 90 12.94 13.93 5.31
N ASP A 91 13.98 14.28 6.07
CA ASP A 91 13.99 14.19 7.54
C ASP A 91 12.98 15.12 8.21
N THR A 92 12.46 16.09 7.47
CA THR A 92 11.45 17.05 7.93
C THR A 92 10.04 16.45 8.07
N ILE A 93 9.81 15.24 7.58
CA ILE A 93 8.52 14.57 7.71
C ILE A 93 8.61 13.34 8.61
N ASP A 94 7.76 13.30 9.63
CA ASP A 94 7.75 12.25 10.65
C ASP A 94 6.82 11.09 10.32
N LYS A 95 5.90 11.29 9.36
CA LYS A 95 4.84 10.32 9.03
C LYS A 95 4.45 10.40 7.55
N VAL A 96 4.21 9.25 6.93
CA VAL A 96 3.74 9.15 5.56
C VAL A 96 2.67 8.05 5.42
N LEU A 97 1.68 8.29 4.59
CA LEU A 97 0.73 7.26 4.13
C LEU A 97 1.22 6.71 2.80
N TYR A 98 1.59 5.43 2.79
CA TYR A 98 1.92 4.70 1.58
C TYR A 98 0.66 4.07 0.96
N LEU A 99 0.50 4.23 -0.35
CA LEU A 99 -0.58 3.63 -1.12
C LEU A 99 -0.04 3.00 -2.42
N ASP A 100 -0.44 1.75 -2.69
CA ASP A 100 -0.18 1.11 -3.98
C ASP A 100 -0.98 1.80 -5.09
N ALA A 101 -0.42 1.86 -6.30
CA ALA A 101 -1.05 2.49 -7.48
C ALA A 101 -2.37 1.83 -7.91
N ASP A 102 -2.66 0.63 -7.42
CA ASP A 102 -3.90 -0.09 -7.66
C ASP A 102 -4.92 0.07 -6.52
N THR A 103 -4.89 1.22 -5.85
CA THR A 103 -5.89 1.62 -4.85
C THR A 103 -6.74 2.78 -5.35
N ILE A 104 -7.92 2.95 -4.77
CA ILE A 104 -8.80 4.12 -4.95
C ILE A 104 -9.30 4.55 -3.57
N VAL A 105 -9.23 5.85 -3.32
CA VAL A 105 -9.76 6.47 -2.10
C VAL A 105 -11.18 6.96 -2.37
N LYS A 106 -12.12 6.59 -1.51
CA LYS A 106 -13.52 7.00 -1.62
C LYS A 106 -14.05 7.69 -0.35
N GLY A 107 -13.15 8.19 0.47
CA GLY A 107 -13.51 8.87 1.71
C GLY A 107 -12.35 9.68 2.30
N ASN A 108 -12.63 10.34 3.41
CA ASN A 108 -11.64 11.17 4.10
C ASN A 108 -10.60 10.29 4.80
N LEU A 109 -9.33 10.52 4.49
CA LEU A 109 -8.18 9.78 5.02
C LEU A 109 -7.76 10.23 6.43
N SER A 110 -8.30 11.33 6.95
CA SER A 110 -7.84 11.90 8.22
C SER A 110 -7.94 10.93 9.39
N SER A 111 -8.98 10.10 9.42
CA SER A 111 -9.16 9.10 10.49
C SER A 111 -8.04 8.05 10.50
N PHE A 112 -7.52 7.69 9.32
CA PHE A 112 -6.40 6.75 9.19
C PHE A 112 -5.06 7.46 9.39
N TYR A 113 -4.87 8.60 8.72
CA TYR A 113 -3.62 9.36 8.79
C TYR A 113 -3.29 9.85 10.21
N ASN A 114 -4.31 10.18 11.01
CA ASN A 114 -4.14 10.70 12.37
C ASN A 114 -4.12 9.62 13.45
N ILE A 115 -4.06 8.33 13.09
CA ILE A 115 -3.79 7.27 14.08
C ILE A 115 -2.51 7.63 14.83
N ASP A 116 -2.61 7.61 16.16
CA ASP A 116 -1.43 7.72 17.02
C ASP A 116 -0.67 6.40 16.98
N LEU A 117 0.50 6.43 16.36
CA LEU A 117 1.34 5.24 16.23
C LEU A 117 2.14 4.97 17.52
N GLY A 118 2.33 5.98 18.39
CA GLY A 118 3.13 5.84 19.61
C GLY A 118 4.51 5.23 19.34
N ASP A 119 4.76 4.08 19.91
CA ASP A 119 5.99 3.28 19.71
C ASP A 119 5.91 2.31 18.52
N LYS A 120 4.77 2.23 17.82
CA LYS A 120 4.60 1.37 16.65
C LYS A 120 5.22 1.99 15.40
N LEU A 121 5.67 1.11 14.50
CA LEU A 121 6.34 1.50 13.26
C LEU A 121 5.36 1.69 12.11
N TYR A 122 4.26 0.90 12.11
CA TYR A 122 3.29 0.89 11.04
C TYR A 122 1.85 0.76 11.55
N ALA A 123 0.89 1.27 10.77
CA ALA A 123 -0.50 0.84 10.85
C ALA A 123 -0.95 0.36 9.47
N GLY A 124 -1.71 -0.74 9.44
CA GLY A 124 -2.19 -1.32 8.19
C GLY A 124 -3.21 -2.44 8.41
N ALA A 125 -3.77 -2.93 7.32
CA ALA A 125 -4.76 -3.99 7.35
C ALA A 125 -4.15 -5.37 7.09
N SER A 126 -4.69 -6.41 7.71
CA SER A 126 -4.34 -7.80 7.41
C SER A 126 -5.44 -8.45 6.58
N ASN A 127 -5.05 -9.13 5.50
CA ASN A 127 -5.96 -9.88 4.63
C ASN A 127 -5.84 -11.41 4.83
N VAL A 128 -5.04 -11.85 5.80
CA VAL A 128 -4.84 -13.29 6.08
C VAL A 128 -5.70 -13.77 7.24
N LYS A 129 -6.13 -15.04 7.18
CA LYS A 129 -6.78 -15.71 8.30
C LYS A 129 -5.76 -16.04 9.40
N GLU A 130 -6.23 -16.14 10.64
CA GLU A 130 -5.38 -16.35 11.82
C GLU A 130 -4.44 -17.56 11.68
N PHE A 131 -4.92 -18.69 11.15
CA PHE A 131 -4.05 -19.87 10.97
C PHE A 131 -2.92 -19.63 9.94
N LEU A 132 -3.16 -18.82 8.91
CA LEU A 132 -2.14 -18.44 7.94
C LEU A 132 -1.15 -17.43 8.53
N ARG A 133 -1.60 -16.61 9.49
CA ARG A 133 -0.71 -15.74 10.27
C ARG A 133 0.32 -16.57 11.03
N VAL A 134 -0.11 -17.60 11.75
CA VAL A 134 0.79 -18.52 12.49
C VAL A 134 1.78 -19.20 11.53
N PHE A 135 1.30 -19.67 10.37
CA PHE A 135 2.18 -20.27 9.36
C PHE A 135 3.24 -19.25 8.86
N ASN A 136 2.84 -18.01 8.58
CA ASN A 136 3.76 -16.97 8.13
C ASN A 136 4.74 -16.56 9.23
N VAL A 137 4.32 -16.53 10.49
CA VAL A 137 5.22 -16.31 11.64
C VAL A 137 6.32 -17.35 11.67
N ILE A 138 5.98 -18.63 11.53
CA ILE A 138 6.97 -19.72 11.52
C ILE A 138 7.86 -19.66 10.28
N LYS A 139 7.25 -19.51 9.10
CA LYS A 139 7.96 -19.42 7.80
C LYS A 139 9.00 -18.31 7.79
N ASN A 140 8.63 -17.15 8.32
CA ASN A 140 9.46 -15.95 8.30
C ASN A 140 10.34 -15.81 9.54
N SER A 141 10.33 -16.79 10.45
CA SER A 141 11.02 -16.70 11.75
C SER A 141 10.69 -15.42 12.52
N ALA A 142 9.45 -14.95 12.40
CA ALA A 142 8.96 -13.70 12.98
C ALA A 142 8.67 -13.85 14.48
N HIS A 143 8.50 -12.73 15.18
CA HIS A 143 8.01 -12.74 16.55
C HIS A 143 6.63 -13.43 16.64
N LYS A 144 6.37 -14.17 17.73
CA LYS A 144 5.12 -14.93 17.93
C LYS A 144 3.84 -14.08 17.78
N ASP A 145 3.92 -12.83 18.19
CA ASP A 145 2.80 -11.87 18.14
C ASP A 145 2.80 -11.04 16.84
N ALA A 146 3.61 -11.42 15.85
CA ALA A 146 3.68 -10.68 14.60
C ALA A 146 2.37 -10.80 13.81
N GLU A 147 1.88 -9.65 13.35
CA GLU A 147 0.80 -9.56 12.37
C GLU A 147 1.35 -9.63 10.95
N TYR A 148 0.57 -10.18 10.04
CA TYR A 148 0.89 -10.23 8.64
C TYR A 148 0.05 -9.18 7.91
N LEU A 149 0.64 -8.01 7.65
CA LEU A 149 -0.05 -6.89 7.00
C LEU A 149 -0.01 -6.99 5.48
N ASN A 150 -1.04 -6.46 4.85
CA ASN A 150 -0.97 -6.09 3.45
C ASN A 150 -0.23 -4.76 3.32
N THR A 151 0.84 -4.73 2.53
CA THR A 151 1.75 -3.60 2.41
C THR A 151 1.32 -2.54 1.40
N GLY A 152 0.20 -2.76 0.71
CA GLY A 152 -0.32 -1.79 -0.27
C GLY A 152 -1.01 -0.57 0.33
N VAL A 153 -1.33 -0.61 1.63
CA VAL A 153 -1.88 0.51 2.39
C VAL A 153 -1.23 0.53 3.76
N LEU A 154 -0.30 1.45 3.99
CA LEU A 154 0.49 1.54 5.23
C LEU A 154 0.64 2.97 5.71
N LEU A 155 0.27 3.24 6.95
CA LEU A 155 0.72 4.43 7.65
C LEU A 155 2.07 4.11 8.30
N MET A 156 3.09 4.93 8.06
CA MET A 156 4.46 4.70 8.49
C MET A 156 4.92 5.79 9.47
N ASN A 157 5.49 5.38 10.60
CA ASN A 157 6.17 6.25 11.56
C ASN A 157 7.62 6.44 11.12
N LEU A 158 7.87 7.42 10.26
CA LEU A 158 9.21 7.65 9.68
C LEU A 158 10.23 8.01 10.75
N LYS A 159 9.83 8.78 11.76
CA LYS A 159 10.71 9.15 12.87
C LYS A 159 11.23 7.91 13.59
N LYS A 160 10.33 7.02 14.00
CA LYS A 160 10.69 5.77 14.68
C LYS A 160 11.47 4.81 13.78
N LEU A 161 11.12 4.75 12.51
CA LEU A 161 11.84 3.92 11.54
C LEU A 161 13.29 4.41 11.36
N ARG A 162 13.57 5.71 11.33
CA ARG A 162 14.94 6.23 11.27
C ARG A 162 15.75 5.89 12.52
N GLU A 163 15.10 5.86 13.68
CA GLU A 163 15.75 5.52 14.95
C GLU A 163 16.06 4.02 15.09
N GLU A 164 15.19 3.15 14.58
CA GLU A 164 15.19 1.73 14.95
C GLU A 164 15.41 0.77 13.77
N GLN A 165 15.16 1.20 12.53
CA GLN A 165 15.29 0.33 11.37
C GLN A 165 16.75 0.20 10.94
N ASN A 166 17.28 -1.02 11.04
CA ASN A 166 18.57 -1.37 10.46
C ASN A 166 18.39 -1.92 9.05
N LEU A 167 18.89 -1.22 8.04
CA LEU A 167 18.80 -1.66 6.64
C LEU A 167 19.49 -3.00 6.39
N ASN A 168 20.55 -3.32 7.12
CA ASN A 168 21.22 -4.62 6.99
C ASN A 168 20.29 -5.78 7.35
N ASP A 169 19.42 -5.61 8.35
CA ASP A 169 18.46 -6.66 8.74
C ASP A 169 17.49 -6.96 7.59
N ILE A 170 17.08 -5.95 6.81
CA ILE A 170 16.24 -6.12 5.62
C ILE A 170 16.99 -6.93 4.55
N TYR A 171 18.24 -6.57 4.26
CA TYR A 171 19.06 -7.29 3.27
C TYR A 171 19.32 -8.73 3.69
N GLU A 172 19.67 -8.95 4.96
CA GLU A 172 19.90 -10.30 5.50
C GLU A 172 18.63 -11.14 5.48
N PHE A 173 17.48 -10.54 5.83
CA PHE A 173 16.18 -11.23 5.76
C PHE A 173 15.88 -11.67 4.32
N ILE A 174 16.01 -10.78 3.35
CA ILE A 174 15.79 -11.08 1.94
C ILE A 174 16.72 -12.20 1.49
N ARG A 175 18.03 -12.12 1.78
CA ARG A 175 19.01 -13.14 1.41
C ARG A 175 18.69 -14.50 2.01
N LYS A 176 18.33 -14.54 3.30
CA LYS A 176 18.05 -15.77 4.05
C LYS A 176 16.76 -16.44 3.58
N HIS A 177 15.72 -15.65 3.30
CA HIS A 177 14.38 -16.16 3.04
C HIS A 177 13.97 -16.14 1.56
N ARG A 178 14.82 -15.70 0.62
CA ARG A 178 14.50 -15.47 -0.79
C ARG A 178 13.73 -16.60 -1.50
N PHE A 179 13.98 -17.86 -1.15
CA PHE A 179 13.32 -19.01 -1.75
C PHE A 179 11.96 -19.35 -1.11
N LEU A 180 11.67 -18.78 0.04
CA LEU A 180 10.44 -19.00 0.79
C LEU A 180 9.47 -17.83 0.69
N MET A 181 9.93 -16.68 0.19
CA MET A 181 9.09 -15.48 0.06
C MET A 181 8.04 -15.66 -1.05
N VAL A 182 6.78 -15.40 -0.70
CA VAL A 182 5.63 -15.47 -1.59
C VAL A 182 5.12 -14.08 -1.93
N LEU A 183 5.09 -13.20 -0.94
CA LEU A 183 4.74 -11.79 -1.02
C LEU A 183 5.93 -11.01 -0.41
N PRO A 184 6.95 -10.71 -1.21
CA PRO A 184 8.27 -10.41 -0.70
C PRO A 184 8.34 -9.24 0.30
N ASP A 185 7.74 -8.11 -0.02
CA ASP A 185 7.69 -6.93 0.86
C ASP A 185 6.85 -7.18 2.13
N GLN A 186 5.72 -7.90 2.01
CA GLN A 186 4.89 -8.30 3.15
C GLN A 186 5.63 -9.31 4.05
N ASP A 187 6.36 -10.26 3.47
CA ASP A 187 7.15 -11.24 4.20
C ASP A 187 8.26 -10.54 5.00
N VAL A 188 8.96 -9.58 4.40
CA VAL A 188 10.00 -8.78 5.07
C VAL A 188 9.40 -7.94 6.20
N LEU A 189 8.37 -7.13 5.91
CA LEU A 189 7.77 -6.25 6.89
C LEU A 189 7.22 -7.03 8.08
N SER A 190 6.46 -8.10 7.81
CA SER A 190 5.84 -8.91 8.85
C SER A 190 6.88 -9.74 9.62
N GLY A 191 7.92 -10.22 8.95
CA GLY A 191 9.01 -10.98 9.59
C GLY A 191 9.82 -10.15 10.57
N LEU A 192 10.19 -8.94 10.18
CA LEU A 192 11.02 -8.05 10.99
C LEU A 192 10.21 -7.20 11.98
N TYR A 193 9.08 -6.65 11.52
CA TYR A 193 8.37 -5.59 12.24
C TYR A 193 6.91 -5.91 12.58
N GLY A 194 6.42 -7.12 12.27
CA GLY A 194 5.01 -7.47 12.46
C GLY A 194 4.48 -7.36 13.89
N HIS A 195 5.34 -7.39 14.90
CA HIS A 195 5.00 -7.15 16.30
C HIS A 195 4.94 -5.66 16.69
N ARG A 196 5.36 -4.77 15.79
CA ARG A 196 5.43 -3.32 15.96
C ARG A 196 4.40 -2.60 15.09
N VAL A 197 3.21 -3.20 14.94
CA VAL A 197 2.15 -2.66 14.06
C VAL A 197 0.85 -2.43 14.81
N ILE A 198 0.04 -1.50 14.28
CA ILE A 198 -1.37 -1.32 14.63
C ILE A 198 -2.20 -1.94 13.50
N LYS A 199 -3.04 -2.91 13.84
CA LYS A 199 -3.95 -3.51 12.87
C LYS A 199 -5.24 -2.71 12.76
N VAL A 200 -5.60 -2.35 11.52
CA VAL A 200 -6.84 -1.65 11.22
C VAL A 200 -7.80 -2.54 10.41
N SER A 201 -9.06 -2.11 10.29
CA SER A 201 -10.07 -2.85 9.52
C SER A 201 -9.73 -2.88 8.03
N ASN A 202 -9.61 -4.09 7.47
CA ASN A 202 -9.43 -4.27 6.03
C ASN A 202 -10.68 -3.92 5.22
N LEU A 203 -11.86 -4.00 5.81
CA LEU A 203 -13.11 -3.63 5.14
C LEU A 203 -13.28 -2.12 4.99
N ILE A 204 -12.61 -1.35 5.86
CA ILE A 204 -12.66 0.13 5.82
C ILE A 204 -11.48 0.68 5.03
N TYR A 205 -10.25 0.23 5.33
CA TYR A 205 -9.02 0.85 4.84
C TYR A 205 -8.26 0.03 3.79
N ASN A 206 -8.77 -1.14 3.39
CA ASN A 206 -8.08 -1.98 2.39
C ASN A 206 -9.03 -3.04 1.81
N ILE A 207 -10.26 -2.64 1.43
CA ILE A 207 -11.25 -3.58 0.91
C ILE A 207 -10.86 -4.06 -0.49
N SER A 208 -11.13 -5.32 -0.77
CA SER A 208 -10.90 -5.92 -2.09
C SER A 208 -12.04 -6.87 -2.46
N GLU A 209 -12.18 -7.19 -3.74
CA GLU A 209 -13.14 -8.20 -4.19
C GLU A 209 -13.01 -9.53 -3.45
N LEU A 210 -11.76 -9.92 -3.17
CA LEU A 210 -11.49 -11.14 -2.41
C LEU A 210 -11.97 -11.01 -0.95
N ALA A 211 -11.78 -9.84 -0.32
CA ALA A 211 -12.25 -9.61 1.05
C ALA A 211 -13.78 -9.66 1.11
N ILE A 212 -14.47 -9.02 0.15
CA ILE A 212 -15.94 -9.07 0.03
C ILE A 212 -16.40 -10.50 -0.15
N THR A 213 -15.82 -11.21 -1.11
CA THR A 213 -16.17 -12.61 -1.38
C THR A 213 -16.00 -13.48 -0.14
N LYS A 214 -14.85 -13.40 0.54
CA LYS A 214 -14.58 -14.16 1.77
C LYS A 214 -15.57 -13.83 2.89
N HIS A 215 -15.90 -12.55 3.07
CA HIS A 215 -16.88 -12.11 4.06
C HIS A 215 -18.26 -12.68 3.78
N ASN A 216 -18.70 -12.58 2.54
CA ASN A 216 -20.05 -12.99 2.10
C ASN A 216 -20.25 -14.51 2.06
N PHE A 217 -19.18 -15.28 1.92
CA PHE A 217 -19.22 -16.74 2.00
C PHE A 217 -19.15 -17.29 3.43
N ASP A 218 -18.79 -16.49 4.41
CA ASP A 218 -18.79 -16.92 5.80
C ASP A 218 -20.23 -16.96 6.34
N PHE A 219 -20.68 -18.13 6.77
CA PHE A 219 -22.04 -18.34 7.32
C PHE A 219 -22.36 -17.43 8.51
N LYS A 220 -21.33 -17.03 9.29
CA LYS A 220 -21.48 -16.09 10.38
C LYS A 220 -21.95 -14.70 9.91
N ASN A 221 -21.69 -14.35 8.69
CA ASN A 221 -22.03 -13.07 8.06
C ASN A 221 -23.28 -13.12 7.17
N ALA A 222 -24.04 -14.22 7.22
CA ALA A 222 -25.20 -14.44 6.31
C ALA A 222 -26.21 -13.29 6.33
N LYS A 223 -26.37 -12.60 7.50
CA LYS A 223 -27.28 -11.46 7.66
C LYS A 223 -26.61 -10.08 7.42
N ASN A 224 -25.28 -10.05 7.27
CA ASN A 224 -24.48 -8.82 7.17
C ASN A 224 -23.57 -8.89 5.93
N LYS A 225 -24.16 -9.18 4.76
CA LYS A 225 -23.42 -9.23 3.51
C LYS A 225 -22.91 -7.84 3.10
N ILE A 226 -21.75 -7.83 2.50
CA ILE A 226 -21.15 -6.63 1.91
C ILE A 226 -21.61 -6.59 0.44
N ASP A 227 -22.34 -5.56 0.11
CA ASP A 227 -22.74 -5.16 -1.25
C ASP A 227 -22.18 -3.76 -1.57
N ILE A 228 -22.58 -3.22 -2.70
CA ILE A 228 -22.10 -1.90 -3.15
C ILE A 228 -22.56 -0.79 -2.20
N ASP A 229 -23.76 -0.88 -1.64
CA ASP A 229 -24.31 0.11 -0.72
C ASP A 229 -23.56 0.10 0.62
N TRP A 230 -23.17 -1.08 1.07
CA TRP A 230 -22.31 -1.22 2.25
C TRP A 230 -20.94 -0.59 2.02
N VAL A 231 -20.31 -0.88 0.86
CA VAL A 231 -19.02 -0.29 0.46
C VAL A 231 -19.14 1.22 0.40
N GLU A 232 -20.24 1.74 -0.18
CA GLU A 232 -20.47 3.18 -0.30
C GLU A 232 -20.48 3.87 1.06
N LYS A 233 -21.09 3.27 2.06
CA LYS A 233 -21.26 3.86 3.40
C LYS A 233 -20.06 3.71 4.32
N ASN A 234 -19.28 2.64 4.17
CA ASN A 234 -18.36 2.21 5.21
C ASN A 234 -16.89 2.17 4.77
N THR A 235 -16.59 2.08 3.47
CA THR A 235 -15.21 1.92 2.99
C THR A 235 -14.56 3.28 2.71
N ILE A 236 -13.29 3.40 3.03
CA ILE A 236 -12.47 4.59 2.74
C ILE A 236 -11.44 4.28 1.63
N ILE A 237 -10.82 3.10 1.66
CA ILE A 237 -9.82 2.72 0.65
C ILE A 237 -10.19 1.37 0.02
N ILE A 238 -10.27 1.36 -1.30
CA ILE A 238 -10.43 0.17 -2.14
C ILE A 238 -9.06 -0.21 -2.67
N HIS A 239 -8.73 -1.51 -2.64
CA HIS A 239 -7.48 -2.03 -3.15
C HIS A 239 -7.74 -3.21 -4.10
N TYR A 240 -7.39 -3.05 -5.37
CA TYR A 240 -7.60 -4.04 -6.43
C TYR A 240 -6.50 -5.10 -6.41
N ILE A 241 -6.43 -5.86 -5.29
CA ILE A 241 -5.41 -6.87 -5.04
C ILE A 241 -5.46 -7.99 -6.08
N GLY A 242 -4.30 -8.48 -6.50
CA GLY A 242 -4.16 -9.65 -7.37
C GLY A 242 -4.01 -9.32 -8.85
N LYS A 243 -4.14 -10.33 -9.70
CA LYS A 243 -3.86 -10.22 -11.14
C LYS A 243 -4.98 -9.56 -11.94
N ASN A 244 -6.22 -9.63 -11.45
CA ASN A 244 -7.38 -9.02 -12.11
C ASN A 244 -7.45 -7.54 -11.69
N LYS A 245 -7.23 -6.64 -12.65
CA LYS A 245 -7.11 -5.21 -12.40
C LYS A 245 -8.24 -4.44 -13.07
N PRO A 246 -8.78 -3.35 -12.45
CA PRO A 246 -9.96 -2.64 -12.95
C PRO A 246 -9.74 -1.98 -14.33
N TRP A 247 -8.51 -1.65 -14.70
CA TRP A 247 -8.16 -1.11 -16.02
C TRP A 247 -8.07 -2.17 -17.12
N ARG A 248 -8.33 -3.45 -16.80
CA ARG A 248 -8.36 -4.52 -17.80
C ARG A 248 -9.80 -4.72 -18.31
N PRO A 249 -10.00 -4.98 -19.63
CA PRO A 249 -11.35 -5.11 -20.20
C PRO A 249 -12.20 -6.21 -19.54
N ASN A 250 -11.56 -7.26 -19.03
CA ASN A 250 -12.23 -8.44 -18.47
C ASN A 250 -12.47 -8.36 -16.96
N TYR A 251 -12.25 -7.21 -16.32
CA TYR A 251 -12.57 -7.06 -14.90
C TYR A 251 -14.08 -7.08 -14.66
N LYS A 252 -14.53 -7.95 -13.75
CA LYS A 252 -15.97 -8.17 -13.45
C LYS A 252 -16.33 -7.90 -11.98
N GLY A 253 -15.47 -7.24 -11.22
CA GLY A 253 -15.71 -6.95 -9.81
C GLY A 253 -16.74 -5.84 -9.60
N ILE A 254 -17.46 -5.89 -8.47
CA ILE A 254 -18.44 -4.85 -8.08
C ILE A 254 -17.80 -3.51 -7.79
N LEU A 255 -16.47 -3.50 -7.52
CA LEU A 255 -15.70 -2.29 -7.22
C LEU A 255 -15.24 -1.51 -8.48
N LYS A 256 -15.49 -2.06 -9.71
CA LYS A 256 -15.08 -1.41 -10.96
C LYS A 256 -15.52 0.04 -11.10
N PRO A 257 -16.78 0.42 -10.78
CA PRO A 257 -17.26 1.79 -10.98
C PRO A 257 -16.43 2.85 -10.25
N TYR A 258 -15.83 2.49 -9.11
CA TYR A 258 -14.98 3.41 -8.36
C TYR A 258 -13.67 3.74 -9.08
N TYR A 259 -13.09 2.77 -9.78
CA TYR A 259 -11.91 3.03 -10.62
C TYR A 259 -12.28 3.84 -11.87
N ASP A 260 -13.35 3.44 -12.56
CA ASP A 260 -13.77 4.06 -13.82
C ASP A 260 -14.09 5.56 -13.64
N LYS A 261 -14.58 5.97 -12.47
CA LYS A 261 -14.83 7.39 -12.13
C LYS A 261 -13.58 8.25 -12.26
N TYR A 262 -12.40 7.69 -11.92
CA TYR A 262 -11.15 8.44 -11.84
C TYR A 262 -10.15 8.08 -12.92
N ALA A 263 -10.39 7.04 -13.70
CA ALA A 263 -9.51 6.63 -14.79
C ALA A 263 -9.20 7.81 -15.73
N VAL A 264 -7.97 7.86 -16.22
CA VAL A 264 -7.51 8.84 -17.20
C VAL A 264 -7.22 8.16 -18.52
N GLU A 265 -7.44 8.87 -19.61
CA GLU A 265 -7.02 8.44 -20.94
C GLU A 265 -5.52 8.70 -21.08
N GLU A 266 -4.80 7.73 -21.68
CA GLU A 266 -3.37 7.85 -21.99
C GLU A 266 -3.09 8.84 -23.11
#